data_8f44362ce2819ecda11d76725ed86452
#
_entry.id   8f44362ce2819ecda11d76725ed86452
#
_cell.length_a   1.000
_cell.length_b   1.000
_cell.length_c   1.000
_cell.angle_alpha   90.00
_cell.angle_beta   90.00
_cell.angle_gamma   90.00
#
_symmetry.space_group_name_H-M   'P 1'
#
loop_
_entity.id
_entity.type
_entity.pdbx_description
1 polymer ?
#
loop_
_entity_poly.entity_id
_entity_poly.type
_entity_poly.pdbx_seq_one_letter_code
_entity_poly.pdbx_strand_id
1 'polypeptide(L)'
;MAQIELTQVEIEMLREILRKQLSELTLETAFTHRKDFHEFLKRRKEFMEGLVGPLERELAFGKKEVVKIDRLKKVDILEGLAEEELKSIAQYFEEENFGAGVTLCEEGTNADRLYVLEHGKVSVNSKKGGQYDIEMPGRIVGWSFLVPPFLYTASAVTKTPAKVLVIKSPDFYYVIHKEPKMGMKVINNLAQVIASRLYEVGNSL
;
A
#
# COMPACT_ATOMS: atom_id res chain seq x y z
N MET A 1 -7.06 19.08 19.52
CA MET A 1 -5.77 18.38 19.29
C MET A 1 -5.81 17.85 17.88
N ALA A 2 -4.78 18.08 17.08
CA ALA A 2 -4.68 17.45 15.77
C ALA A 2 -4.45 15.95 15.98
N GLN A 3 -5.33 15.12 15.46
CA GLN A 3 -5.18 13.66 15.45
C GLN A 3 -4.45 13.30 14.16
N ILE A 4 -3.30 12.66 14.29
CA ILE A 4 -2.53 12.16 13.12
C ILE A 4 -2.93 10.70 12.95
N GLU A 5 -3.56 10.39 11.83
CA GLU A 5 -3.85 9.00 11.44
C GLU A 5 -2.66 8.47 10.65
N LEU A 6 -2.02 7.43 11.18
CA LEU A 6 -0.91 6.74 10.55
C LEU A 6 -1.39 5.43 9.92
N THR A 7 -0.87 5.11 8.75
CA THR A 7 -1.04 3.79 8.14
C THR A 7 -0.22 2.74 8.89
N GLN A 8 -0.54 1.46 8.74
CA GLN A 8 0.22 0.37 9.37
C GLN A 8 1.71 0.39 8.96
N VAL A 9 2.01 0.79 7.74
CA VAL A 9 3.39 0.93 7.25
C VAL A 9 4.10 2.08 7.92
N GLU A 10 3.45 3.23 8.06
CA GLU A 10 4.04 4.38 8.76
C GLU A 10 4.30 4.06 10.23
N ILE A 11 3.39 3.31 10.88
CA ILE A 11 3.58 2.81 12.25
C ILE A 11 4.79 1.87 12.31
N GLU A 12 4.93 0.94 11.36
CA GLU A 12 6.05 0.00 11.30
C GLU A 12 7.39 0.70 11.04
N MET A 13 7.41 1.64 10.08
CA MET A 13 8.58 2.47 9.80
C MET A 13 8.99 3.33 11.01
N LEU A 14 8.04 3.99 11.66
CA LEU A 14 8.29 4.76 12.89
C LEU A 14 8.84 3.88 13.99
N ARG A 15 8.28 2.69 14.20
CA ARG A 15 8.78 1.72 15.18
C ARG A 15 10.23 1.33 14.89
N GLU A 16 10.57 1.03 13.64
CA GLU A 16 11.95 0.65 13.26
C GLU A 16 12.93 1.81 13.48
N ILE A 17 12.56 3.04 13.09
CA ILE A 17 13.36 4.24 13.31
C ILE A 17 13.59 4.46 14.81
N LEU A 18 12.51 4.42 15.61
CA LEU A 18 12.59 4.63 17.03
C LEU A 18 13.42 3.55 17.75
N ARG A 19 13.30 2.29 17.36
CA ARG A 19 14.11 1.19 17.91
C ARG A 19 15.59 1.36 17.58
N LYS A 20 15.92 1.74 16.35
CA LYS A 20 17.30 2.03 15.96
C LYS A 20 17.88 3.16 16.78
N GLN A 21 17.17 4.28 16.89
CA GLN A 21 17.59 5.43 17.69
C GLN A 21 17.68 5.09 19.19
N LEU A 22 16.79 4.26 19.71
CA LEU A 22 16.81 3.80 21.09
C LEU A 22 18.05 2.93 21.38
N SER A 23 18.43 2.07 20.43
CA SER A 23 19.66 1.27 20.54
C SER A 23 20.92 2.15 20.56
N GLU A 24 20.99 3.15 19.68
CA GLU A 24 22.09 4.12 19.62
C GLU A 24 22.19 4.92 20.93
N LEU A 25 21.05 5.46 21.43
CA LEU A 25 20.99 6.20 22.68
C LEU A 25 21.38 5.34 23.91
N THR A 26 21.04 4.05 23.88
CA THR A 26 21.42 3.13 24.95
C THR A 26 22.94 2.95 25.02
N LEU A 27 23.61 2.84 23.87
CA LEU A 27 25.07 2.78 23.78
C LEU A 27 25.70 4.11 24.23
N GLU A 28 25.23 5.25 23.73
CA GLU A 28 25.73 6.57 24.12
C GLU A 28 25.58 6.82 25.62
N THR A 29 24.44 6.43 26.21
CA THR A 29 24.20 6.56 27.64
C THR A 29 25.16 5.71 28.45
N ALA A 30 25.47 4.49 28.01
CA ALA A 30 26.37 3.58 28.68
C ALA A 30 27.84 4.06 28.69
N PHE A 31 28.27 4.79 27.67
CA PHE A 31 29.66 5.26 27.54
C PHE A 31 29.87 6.74 27.96
N THR A 32 28.81 7.42 28.39
CA THR A 32 28.89 8.85 28.75
C THR A 32 29.24 9.01 30.24
N HIS A 33 30.36 9.69 30.52
CA HIS A 33 30.83 10.01 31.88
C HIS A 33 30.39 11.40 32.38
N ARG A 34 29.80 12.26 31.55
CA ARG A 34 29.32 13.60 31.92
C ARG A 34 27.89 13.50 32.45
N LYS A 35 27.74 13.78 33.71
CA LYS A 35 26.47 13.59 34.46
C LYS A 35 25.27 14.28 33.82
N ASP A 36 25.42 15.57 33.44
CA ASP A 36 24.34 16.35 32.84
C ASP A 36 23.90 15.80 31.47
N PHE A 37 24.88 15.34 30.68
CA PHE A 37 24.61 14.75 29.37
C PHE A 37 24.03 13.34 29.50
N HIS A 38 24.45 12.59 30.48
CA HIS A 38 23.86 11.29 30.81
C HIS A 38 22.37 11.41 31.17
N GLU A 39 21.99 12.39 32.01
CA GLU A 39 20.59 12.63 32.37
C GLU A 39 19.76 13.07 31.13
N PHE A 40 20.32 13.91 30.27
CA PHE A 40 19.67 14.30 29.02
C PHE A 40 19.39 13.09 28.12
N LEU A 41 20.37 12.21 27.91
CA LEU A 41 20.23 11.00 27.11
C LEU A 41 19.21 10.05 27.73
N LYS A 42 19.21 9.91 29.06
CA LYS A 42 18.24 9.09 29.80
C LYS A 42 16.81 9.55 29.58
N ARG A 43 16.53 10.85 29.71
CA ARG A 43 15.19 11.43 29.46
C ARG A 43 14.76 11.23 28.01
N ARG A 44 15.68 11.39 27.07
CA ARG A 44 15.41 11.16 25.63
C ARG A 44 15.08 9.70 25.37
N LYS A 45 15.78 8.77 26.01
CA LYS A 45 15.52 7.34 25.93
C LYS A 45 14.14 6.98 26.51
N GLU A 46 13.82 7.47 27.70
CA GLU A 46 12.51 7.25 28.35
C GLU A 46 11.35 7.78 27.49
N PHE A 47 11.53 8.95 26.87
CA PHE A 47 10.55 9.51 25.93
C PHE A 47 10.34 8.59 24.71
N MET A 48 11.41 8.09 24.11
CA MET A 48 11.32 7.20 22.96
C MET A 48 10.73 5.83 23.31
N GLU A 49 11.07 5.27 24.47
CA GLU A 49 10.45 4.05 24.98
C GLU A 49 8.93 4.24 25.18
N GLY A 50 8.53 5.40 25.67
CA GLY A 50 7.12 5.79 25.79
C GLY A 50 6.37 5.88 24.46
N LEU A 51 7.05 6.13 23.35
CA LEU A 51 6.46 6.12 22.00
C LEU A 51 6.42 4.72 21.38
N VAL A 52 7.44 3.90 21.59
CA VAL A 52 7.53 2.55 21.01
C VAL A 52 6.40 1.64 21.52
N GLY A 53 6.12 1.65 22.82
CA GLY A 53 5.11 0.78 23.42
C GLY A 53 3.68 0.97 22.86
N PRO A 54 3.16 2.19 22.69
CA PRO A 54 1.90 2.44 22.00
C PRO A 54 1.89 1.96 20.55
N LEU A 55 2.96 2.21 19.78
CA LEU A 55 3.07 1.76 18.40
C LEU A 55 3.08 0.23 18.28
N GLU A 56 3.75 -0.46 19.19
CA GLU A 56 3.74 -1.93 19.25
C GLU A 56 2.36 -2.50 19.59
N ARG A 57 1.62 -1.82 20.46
CA ARG A 57 0.23 -2.19 20.78
C ARG A 57 -0.67 -1.98 19.58
N GLU A 58 -0.56 -0.85 18.87
CA GLU A 58 -1.33 -0.56 17.67
C GLU A 58 -1.07 -1.61 16.58
N LEU A 59 0.18 -1.99 16.36
CA LEU A 59 0.56 -3.08 15.46
C LEU A 59 0.03 -4.45 15.92
N ALA A 60 -0.09 -4.69 17.22
CA ALA A 60 -0.64 -5.92 17.77
C ALA A 60 -2.18 -5.97 17.69
N PHE A 61 -2.86 -4.82 17.89
CA PHE A 61 -4.31 -4.68 17.72
C PHE A 61 -4.73 -4.60 16.26
N GLY A 62 -3.86 -4.09 15.39
CA GLY A 62 -4.07 -4.00 13.95
C GLY A 62 -3.84 -5.30 13.19
N LYS A 63 -4.04 -6.48 13.78
CA LYS A 63 -4.22 -7.72 13.03
C LYS A 63 -5.56 -7.66 12.29
N LYS A 64 -5.61 -6.80 11.26
CA LYS A 64 -6.60 -6.90 10.19
C LYS A 64 -6.64 -8.35 9.72
N GLU A 65 -7.82 -8.85 9.43
CA GLU A 65 -7.97 -10.16 8.82
C GLU A 65 -7.13 -10.19 7.52
N VAL A 66 -6.01 -10.90 7.58
CA VAL A 66 -5.07 -10.95 6.45
C VAL A 66 -5.79 -11.58 5.26
N VAL A 67 -5.78 -10.89 4.14
CA VAL A 67 -6.40 -11.39 2.90
C VAL A 67 -5.85 -12.77 2.57
N LYS A 68 -6.75 -13.74 2.35
CA LYS A 68 -6.35 -15.12 2.04
C LYS A 68 -5.55 -15.17 0.75
N ILE A 69 -4.43 -15.88 0.77
CA ILE A 69 -3.46 -15.99 -0.34
C ILE A 69 -4.13 -16.44 -1.65
N ASP A 70 -5.10 -17.34 -1.58
CA ASP A 70 -5.81 -17.85 -2.77
C ASP A 70 -6.57 -16.76 -3.53
N ARG A 71 -6.92 -15.66 -2.86
CA ARG A 71 -7.50 -14.48 -3.52
C ARG A 71 -6.43 -13.71 -4.28
N LEU A 72 -5.23 -13.59 -3.70
CA LEU A 72 -4.10 -12.86 -4.30
C LEU A 72 -3.48 -13.61 -5.48
N LYS A 73 -3.55 -14.94 -5.52
CA LYS A 73 -3.11 -15.75 -6.68
C LYS A 73 -3.85 -15.42 -7.98
N LYS A 74 -5.03 -14.78 -7.88
CA LYS A 74 -5.85 -14.39 -9.04
C LYS A 74 -5.55 -12.98 -9.55
N VAL A 75 -4.69 -12.24 -8.84
CA VAL A 75 -4.36 -10.85 -9.16
C VAL A 75 -3.30 -10.82 -10.24
N ASP A 76 -3.59 -10.19 -11.37
CA ASP A 76 -2.73 -10.19 -12.56
C ASP A 76 -1.31 -9.68 -12.28
N ILE A 77 -1.14 -8.63 -11.48
CA ILE A 77 0.20 -8.12 -11.12
C ILE A 77 0.96 -8.99 -10.12
N LEU A 78 0.32 -9.95 -9.48
CA LEU A 78 0.92 -10.86 -8.50
C LEU A 78 1.17 -12.27 -9.08
N GLU A 79 0.93 -12.45 -10.37
CA GLU A 79 1.16 -13.73 -11.06
C GLU A 79 2.62 -14.19 -10.92
N GLY A 80 2.83 -15.48 -10.68
CA GLY A 80 4.17 -16.07 -10.54
C GLY A 80 4.90 -15.74 -9.24
N LEU A 81 4.26 -15.08 -8.28
CA LEU A 81 4.80 -14.92 -6.93
C LEU A 81 4.73 -16.25 -6.16
N ALA A 82 5.78 -16.54 -5.39
CA ALA A 82 5.80 -17.66 -4.48
C ALA A 82 4.83 -17.42 -3.30
N GLU A 83 4.43 -18.51 -2.62
CA GLU A 83 3.48 -18.40 -1.52
C GLU A 83 3.97 -17.52 -0.38
N GLU A 84 5.27 -17.54 -0.08
CA GLU A 84 5.88 -16.68 0.93
C GLU A 84 5.88 -15.20 0.49
N GLU A 85 6.10 -14.91 -0.80
CA GLU A 85 5.99 -13.56 -1.36
C GLU A 85 4.54 -13.04 -1.28
N LEU A 86 3.55 -13.91 -1.56
CA LEU A 86 2.13 -13.57 -1.41
C LEU A 86 1.74 -13.35 0.06
N LYS A 87 2.30 -14.12 1.01
CA LYS A 87 2.09 -13.89 2.44
C LYS A 87 2.62 -12.54 2.89
N SER A 88 3.79 -12.14 2.38
CA SER A 88 4.40 -10.86 2.77
C SER A 88 3.58 -9.66 2.32
N ILE A 89 2.96 -9.71 1.12
CA ILE A 89 2.14 -8.61 0.62
C ILE A 89 0.69 -8.65 1.12
N ALA A 90 0.16 -9.82 1.48
CA ALA A 90 -1.24 -10.02 1.85
C ALA A 90 -1.72 -9.14 3.01
N GLN A 91 -0.84 -8.87 3.96
CA GLN A 91 -1.14 -8.06 5.15
C GLN A 91 -1.41 -6.58 4.83
N TYR A 92 -1.01 -6.10 3.65
CA TYR A 92 -1.19 -4.72 3.22
C TYR A 92 -2.43 -4.51 2.36
N PHE A 93 -3.10 -5.60 1.96
CA PHE A 93 -4.38 -5.52 1.28
C PHE A 93 -5.54 -5.41 2.27
N GLU A 94 -6.52 -4.60 1.93
CA GLU A 94 -7.78 -4.44 2.64
C GLU A 94 -8.94 -4.81 1.73
N GLU A 95 -9.98 -5.45 2.28
CA GLU A 95 -11.21 -5.69 1.55
C GLU A 95 -12.14 -4.49 1.71
N GLU A 96 -12.62 -3.95 0.60
CA GLU A 96 -13.65 -2.90 0.59
C GLU A 96 -14.83 -3.32 -0.30
N ASN A 97 -16.04 -2.92 0.10
CA ASN A 97 -17.27 -3.17 -0.63
C ASN A 97 -17.93 -1.83 -0.98
N PHE A 98 -18.28 -1.67 -2.24
CA PHE A 98 -18.88 -0.45 -2.78
C PHE A 98 -20.24 -0.75 -3.41
N GLY A 99 -21.20 0.18 -3.24
CA GLY A 99 -22.45 0.17 -4.00
C GLY A 99 -22.21 0.47 -5.47
N ALA A 100 -23.24 0.37 -6.29
CA ALA A 100 -23.20 0.84 -7.67
C ALA A 100 -23.14 2.38 -7.72
N GLY A 101 -22.43 2.94 -8.72
CA GLY A 101 -22.31 4.38 -8.94
C GLY A 101 -21.28 5.08 -8.05
N VAL A 102 -20.47 4.34 -7.28
CA VAL A 102 -19.42 4.92 -6.41
C VAL A 102 -18.16 5.16 -7.21
N THR A 103 -17.58 6.36 -7.09
CA THR A 103 -16.28 6.71 -7.66
C THR A 103 -15.16 6.15 -6.79
N LEU A 104 -14.37 5.24 -7.33
CA LEU A 104 -13.19 4.67 -6.68
C LEU A 104 -11.99 5.63 -6.73
N CYS A 105 -11.79 6.24 -7.90
CA CYS A 105 -10.77 7.27 -8.10
C CYS A 105 -11.23 8.27 -9.17
N GLU A 106 -10.75 9.50 -9.08
CA GLU A 106 -11.10 10.60 -9.98
C GLU A 106 -9.88 11.09 -10.76
N GLU A 107 -10.03 11.22 -12.10
CA GLU A 107 -8.97 11.73 -12.98
C GLU A 107 -8.47 13.11 -12.55
N GLY A 108 -7.14 13.24 -12.45
CA GLY A 108 -6.46 14.46 -12.04
C GLY A 108 -6.28 14.62 -10.54
N THR A 109 -6.85 13.75 -9.72
CA THR A 109 -6.58 13.74 -8.28
C THR A 109 -5.33 12.91 -7.96
N ASN A 110 -4.78 13.10 -6.75
CA ASN A 110 -3.62 12.36 -6.28
C ASN A 110 -3.87 10.86 -6.29
N ALA A 111 -2.98 10.10 -6.91
CA ALA A 111 -3.09 8.65 -6.99
C ALA A 111 -2.46 8.04 -5.73
N ASP A 112 -3.28 7.52 -4.84
CA ASP A 112 -2.88 7.01 -3.53
C ASP A 112 -3.25 5.55 -3.28
N ARG A 113 -4.05 4.93 -4.15
CA ARG A 113 -4.56 3.56 -3.99
C ARG A 113 -4.56 2.77 -5.30
N LEU A 114 -4.32 1.47 -5.16
CA LEU A 114 -4.57 0.46 -6.18
C LEU A 114 -5.75 -0.40 -5.74
N TYR A 115 -6.66 -0.64 -6.66
CA TYR A 115 -7.83 -1.48 -6.45
C TYR A 115 -7.71 -2.75 -7.29
N VAL A 116 -8.02 -3.89 -6.73
CA VAL A 116 -8.14 -5.18 -7.41
C VAL A 116 -9.59 -5.59 -7.40
N LEU A 117 -10.21 -5.73 -8.56
CA LEU A 117 -11.61 -6.18 -8.65
C LEU A 117 -11.70 -7.67 -8.30
N GLU A 118 -12.61 -8.03 -7.39
CA GLU A 118 -12.97 -9.41 -7.10
C GLU A 118 -14.36 -9.78 -7.64
N HIS A 119 -15.31 -8.87 -7.46
CA HIS A 119 -16.68 -9.04 -7.94
C HIS A 119 -17.25 -7.69 -8.38
N GLY A 120 -18.19 -7.75 -9.32
CA GLY A 120 -18.87 -6.58 -9.84
C GLY A 120 -18.27 -6.07 -11.14
N LYS A 121 -18.60 -4.81 -11.47
CA LYS A 121 -18.18 -4.16 -12.71
C LYS A 121 -17.76 -2.73 -12.42
N VAL A 122 -16.60 -2.35 -12.93
CA VAL A 122 -16.02 -1.00 -12.82
C VAL A 122 -15.82 -0.44 -14.21
N SER A 123 -16.33 0.76 -14.46
CA SER A 123 -16.08 1.53 -15.68
C SER A 123 -14.93 2.49 -15.47
N VAL A 124 -13.95 2.46 -16.35
CA VAL A 124 -12.81 3.37 -16.36
C VAL A 124 -12.99 4.34 -17.53
N ASN A 125 -12.95 5.65 -17.23
CA ASN A 125 -13.18 6.73 -18.18
C ASN A 125 -12.05 7.74 -18.11
N SER A 126 -11.48 8.12 -19.26
CA SER A 126 -10.51 9.21 -19.36
C SER A 126 -11.08 10.39 -20.17
N LYS A 127 -10.83 11.62 -19.71
CA LYS A 127 -11.20 12.87 -20.43
C LYS A 127 -10.54 12.99 -21.79
N LYS A 128 -9.40 12.33 -22.01
CA LYS A 128 -8.69 12.33 -23.31
C LYS A 128 -9.24 11.32 -24.31
N GLY A 129 -10.29 10.62 -23.96
CA GLY A 129 -10.92 9.58 -24.75
C GLY A 129 -10.56 8.18 -24.27
N GLY A 130 -11.49 7.29 -24.45
CA GLY A 130 -11.42 5.90 -24.03
C GLY A 130 -12.24 5.65 -22.76
N GLN A 131 -13.19 4.75 -22.93
CA GLN A 131 -13.96 4.16 -21.85
C GLN A 131 -13.87 2.65 -22.03
N TYR A 132 -13.61 1.95 -20.94
CA TYR A 132 -13.67 0.49 -20.91
C TYR A 132 -14.18 0.01 -19.56
N ASP A 133 -14.75 -1.17 -19.60
CA ASP A 133 -15.28 -1.80 -18.39
C ASP A 133 -14.38 -2.95 -17.94
N ILE A 134 -14.24 -3.08 -16.63
CA ILE A 134 -13.50 -4.15 -15.96
C ILE A 134 -14.52 -5.01 -15.23
N GLU A 135 -14.59 -6.30 -15.58
CA GLU A 135 -15.52 -7.27 -15.00
C GLU A 135 -14.79 -8.53 -14.51
N MET A 136 -13.57 -8.77 -15.01
CA MET A 136 -12.82 -9.98 -14.65
C MET A 136 -12.19 -9.84 -13.26
N PRO A 137 -12.40 -10.80 -12.36
CA PRO A 137 -11.70 -10.85 -11.07
C PRO A 137 -10.19 -10.89 -11.26
N GLY A 138 -9.47 -10.20 -10.37
CA GLY A 138 -8.01 -10.09 -10.39
C GLY A 138 -7.47 -8.91 -11.17
N ARG A 139 -8.30 -8.23 -11.96
CA ARG A 139 -7.89 -7.03 -12.71
C ARG A 139 -7.74 -5.82 -11.79
N ILE A 140 -6.73 -5.00 -12.09
CA ILE A 140 -6.38 -3.83 -11.28
C ILE A 140 -6.86 -2.51 -11.88
N VAL A 141 -7.05 -1.52 -10.99
CA VAL A 141 -7.35 -0.11 -11.31
C VAL A 141 -6.49 0.78 -10.40
N GLY A 142 -6.03 1.93 -10.91
CA GLY A 142 -5.43 2.98 -10.08
C GLY A 142 -3.91 2.92 -9.94
N TRP A 143 -3.17 2.26 -10.83
CA TRP A 143 -1.70 2.16 -10.79
C TRP A 143 -0.95 3.49 -11.06
N SER A 144 -1.64 4.59 -11.29
CA SER A 144 -1.05 5.89 -11.68
C SER A 144 -0.06 6.46 -10.63
N PHE A 145 -0.12 6.01 -9.37
CA PHE A 145 0.85 6.41 -8.35
C PHE A 145 2.27 5.92 -8.64
N LEU A 146 2.46 4.99 -9.57
CA LEU A 146 3.78 4.44 -9.92
C LEU A 146 4.57 5.30 -10.90
N VAL A 147 3.92 6.26 -11.56
CA VAL A 147 4.54 7.10 -12.59
C VAL A 147 4.20 8.58 -12.39
N PRO A 148 5.17 9.49 -12.58
CA PRO A 148 4.87 10.92 -12.53
C PRO A 148 3.79 11.31 -13.56
N PRO A 149 2.92 12.25 -13.24
CA PRO A 149 2.90 13.16 -12.10
C PRO A 149 2.20 12.62 -10.84
N PHE A 150 2.02 11.29 -10.71
CA PHE A 150 1.36 10.62 -9.58
C PHE A 150 -0.10 11.01 -9.38
N LEU A 151 -0.78 11.32 -10.48
CA LEU A 151 -2.20 11.65 -10.53
C LEU A 151 -2.94 10.55 -11.29
N TYR A 152 -4.19 10.26 -10.88
CA TYR A 152 -5.02 9.33 -11.64
C TYR A 152 -5.22 9.83 -13.07
N THR A 153 -4.93 9.00 -14.04
CA THR A 153 -5.04 9.32 -15.49
C THR A 153 -6.42 9.03 -16.05
N ALA A 154 -7.30 8.44 -15.26
CA ALA A 154 -8.69 8.15 -15.59
C ALA A 154 -9.50 8.07 -14.30
N SER A 155 -10.81 8.32 -14.40
CA SER A 155 -11.77 8.06 -13.33
C SER A 155 -12.26 6.62 -13.39
N ALA A 156 -12.50 5.99 -12.25
CA ALA A 156 -13.07 4.66 -12.14
C ALA A 156 -14.34 4.69 -11.29
N VAL A 157 -15.45 4.17 -11.83
CA VAL A 157 -16.76 4.18 -11.19
C VAL A 157 -17.36 2.78 -11.20
N THR A 158 -17.88 2.32 -10.08
CA THR A 158 -18.60 1.05 -9.99
C THR A 158 -19.92 1.10 -10.77
N LYS A 159 -20.14 0.18 -11.69
CA LYS A 159 -21.41 0.05 -12.43
C LYS A 159 -22.42 -0.83 -11.69
N THR A 160 -21.93 -1.78 -10.93
CA THR A 160 -22.71 -2.66 -10.07
C THR A 160 -22.12 -2.64 -8.66
N PRO A 161 -22.78 -3.18 -7.64
CA PRO A 161 -22.11 -3.43 -6.37
C PRO A 161 -20.82 -4.20 -6.61
N ALA A 162 -19.72 -3.72 -6.03
CA ALA A 162 -18.39 -4.24 -6.29
C ALA A 162 -17.67 -4.57 -4.98
N LYS A 163 -16.94 -5.69 -5.02
CA LYS A 163 -16.01 -6.10 -3.98
C LYS A 163 -14.59 -5.99 -4.52
N VAL A 164 -13.73 -5.29 -3.81
CA VAL A 164 -12.36 -5.03 -4.24
C VAL A 164 -11.38 -5.30 -3.10
N LEU A 165 -10.14 -5.65 -3.47
CA LEU A 165 -8.99 -5.53 -2.58
C LEU A 165 -8.29 -4.22 -2.85
N VAL A 166 -7.90 -3.53 -1.81
CA VAL A 166 -7.24 -2.21 -1.88
C VAL A 166 -5.88 -2.29 -1.22
N ILE A 167 -4.87 -1.73 -1.88
CA ILE A 167 -3.57 -1.46 -1.26
C ILE A 167 -3.22 0.02 -1.46
N LYS A 168 -2.77 0.68 -0.39
CA LYS A 168 -2.34 2.08 -0.43
C LYS A 168 -0.97 2.20 -1.07
N SER A 169 -0.70 3.31 -1.75
CA SER A 169 0.56 3.53 -2.44
C SER A 169 1.80 3.46 -1.52
N PRO A 170 1.81 3.99 -0.28
CA PRO A 170 2.95 3.83 0.63
C PRO A 170 3.22 2.36 0.99
N ASP A 171 2.16 1.58 1.23
CA ASP A 171 2.24 0.16 1.55
C ASP A 171 2.80 -0.65 0.38
N PHE A 172 2.34 -0.36 -0.83
CA PHE A 172 2.84 -0.98 -2.05
C PHE A 172 4.33 -0.69 -2.26
N TYR A 173 4.75 0.59 -2.15
CA TYR A 173 6.15 0.97 -2.25
C TYR A 173 7.02 0.31 -1.18
N TYR A 174 6.56 0.29 0.06
CA TYR A 174 7.29 -0.37 1.14
C TYR A 174 7.58 -1.84 0.81
N VAL A 175 6.55 -2.59 0.40
CA VAL A 175 6.68 -4.02 0.11
C VAL A 175 7.64 -4.29 -1.05
N ILE A 176 7.52 -3.57 -2.17
CA ILE A 176 8.38 -3.78 -3.33
C ILE A 176 9.84 -3.38 -3.07
N HIS A 177 10.08 -2.40 -2.16
CA HIS A 177 11.44 -2.03 -1.77
C HIS A 177 12.05 -2.97 -0.73
N LYS A 178 11.23 -3.49 0.18
CA LYS A 178 11.66 -4.46 1.20
C LYS A 178 12.12 -5.78 0.57
N GLU A 179 11.45 -6.21 -0.49
CA GLU A 179 11.75 -7.44 -1.23
C GLU A 179 12.00 -7.16 -2.72
N PRO A 180 13.19 -6.64 -3.11
CA PRO A 180 13.43 -6.16 -4.47
C PRO A 180 13.22 -7.20 -5.57
N LYS A 181 13.46 -8.48 -5.30
CA LYS A 181 13.24 -9.57 -6.28
C LYS A 181 11.75 -9.74 -6.56
N MET A 182 10.92 -9.73 -5.53
CA MET A 182 9.47 -9.75 -5.65
C MET A 182 8.96 -8.46 -6.31
N GLY A 183 9.47 -7.30 -5.86
CA GLY A 183 9.13 -6.00 -6.44
C GLY A 183 9.36 -5.95 -7.95
N MET A 184 10.48 -6.50 -8.44
CA MET A 184 10.79 -6.57 -9.87
C MET A 184 9.78 -7.44 -10.62
N LYS A 185 9.33 -8.57 -10.06
CA LYS A 185 8.29 -9.41 -10.66
C LYS A 185 6.97 -8.64 -10.79
N VAL A 186 6.56 -7.98 -9.71
CA VAL A 186 5.31 -7.19 -9.68
C VAL A 186 5.34 -6.05 -10.71
N ILE A 187 6.45 -5.32 -10.81
CA ILE A 187 6.60 -4.23 -11.80
C ILE A 187 6.61 -4.79 -13.23
N ASN A 188 7.25 -5.92 -13.48
CA ASN A 188 7.22 -6.56 -14.82
C ASN A 188 5.79 -7.01 -15.19
N ASN A 189 5.05 -7.63 -14.27
CA ASN A 189 3.67 -8.01 -14.50
C ASN A 189 2.79 -6.79 -14.75
N LEU A 190 2.97 -5.71 -13.98
CA LEU A 190 2.27 -4.45 -14.20
C LEU A 190 2.54 -3.87 -15.59
N ALA A 191 3.80 -3.88 -16.04
CA ALA A 191 4.14 -3.42 -17.38
C ALA A 191 3.42 -4.23 -18.47
N GLN A 192 3.29 -5.55 -18.29
CA GLN A 192 2.52 -6.41 -19.20
C GLN A 192 1.03 -6.07 -19.19
N VAL A 193 0.44 -5.86 -18.01
CA VAL A 193 -0.96 -5.44 -17.87
C VAL A 193 -1.21 -4.10 -18.57
N ILE A 194 -0.32 -3.12 -18.40
CA ILE A 194 -0.42 -1.81 -19.07
C ILE A 194 -0.33 -1.97 -20.59
N ALA A 195 0.64 -2.73 -21.09
CA ALA A 195 0.82 -2.99 -22.52
C ALA A 195 -0.41 -3.66 -23.15
N SER A 196 -0.98 -4.67 -22.49
CA SER A 196 -2.19 -5.35 -22.95
C SER A 196 -3.38 -4.39 -23.04
N ARG A 197 -3.56 -3.52 -22.07
CA ARG A 197 -4.67 -2.55 -22.08
C ARG A 197 -4.52 -1.48 -23.13
N LEU A 198 -3.29 -1.00 -23.38
CA LEU A 198 -3.04 -0.07 -24.48
C LEU A 198 -3.37 -0.70 -25.84
N TYR A 199 -3.06 -1.99 -26.00
CA TYR A 199 -3.41 -2.73 -27.21
C TYR A 199 -4.93 -2.92 -27.38
N GLU A 200 -5.63 -3.28 -26.29
CA GLU A 200 -7.09 -3.43 -26.27
C GLU A 200 -7.82 -2.13 -26.65
N VAL A 201 -7.40 -1.00 -26.07
CA VAL A 201 -7.96 0.33 -26.35
C VAL A 201 -7.65 0.78 -27.78
N GLY A 202 -6.42 0.53 -28.27
CA GLY A 202 -6.02 0.88 -29.64
C GLY A 202 -6.77 0.13 -30.72
N ASN A 203 -7.25 -1.09 -30.45
CA ASN A 203 -8.03 -1.90 -31.40
C ASN A 203 -9.55 -1.65 -31.33
N SER A 204 -10.00 -0.85 -30.36
CA SER A 204 -11.41 -0.51 -30.16
C SER A 204 -11.80 0.84 -30.78
N LEU A 205 -10.86 1.50 -31.46
CA LEU A 205 -10.99 2.73 -32.24
C LEU A 205 -11.02 2.39 -33.74
#